data_e38f42bd55d5a63be7b2e59b3e5e5d55
#
_entry.id   e38f42bd55d5a63be7b2e59b3e5e5d55
#
_cell.length_a   1.000
_cell.length_b   1.000
_cell.length_c   1.000
_cell.angle_alpha   90.00
_cell.angle_beta   90.00
_cell.angle_gamma   90.00
#
_symmetry.space_group_name_H-M   'P 1'
#
loop_
_entity.id
_entity.type
_entity.pdbx_description
1 polymer ?
#
loop_
_entity_poly.entity_id
_entity_poly.type
_entity_poly.pdbx_seq_one_letter_code
_entity_poly.pdbx_strand_id
1 'polypeptide(L)'
;MTHSFRKNAATIFAIFLASFFVTATFFSASAQDKKAPQTAGVDNTKMGAYRAIAQHAYLEFQKGDTAAAAQLAHSLERVWDKGEDYGGDTALKKTHPDLFEQIDKAMDDFVLPLMDFKAKAPDPARVKAAFNAYMERLKLAD
;
A
#
# COMPACT_ATOMS: atom_id res chain seq x y z
N MET A 1 -49.94 32.75 -23.68
CA MET A 1 -50.02 33.18 -22.27
C MET A 1 -48.62 33.08 -21.73
N THR A 2 -47.80 34.04 -21.89
CA THR A 2 -47.53 35.34 -21.29
C THR A 2 -47.18 35.25 -19.82
N HIS A 3 -45.98 35.79 -19.58
CA HIS A 3 -45.42 36.40 -18.36
C HIS A 3 -44.64 35.49 -17.42
N SER A 4 -43.54 35.88 -16.88
CA SER A 4 -42.95 37.23 -16.71
C SER A 4 -41.52 37.11 -16.23
N PHE A 5 -40.70 37.88 -16.85
CA PHE A 5 -39.42 38.42 -16.39
C PHE A 5 -39.43 38.91 -14.93
N ARG A 6 -38.40 38.64 -14.17
CA ARG A 6 -37.84 39.64 -13.26
C ARG A 6 -36.35 39.45 -13.05
N LYS A 7 -35.65 40.41 -13.63
CA LYS A 7 -34.29 40.85 -13.29
C LYS A 7 -34.32 41.51 -11.90
N ASN A 8 -33.32 41.29 -11.10
CA ASN A 8 -32.82 42.35 -10.25
C ASN A 8 -31.32 42.23 -10.11
N ALA A 9 -30.72 43.25 -10.59
CA ALA A 9 -29.36 43.68 -10.52
C ALA A 9 -29.10 44.43 -9.19
N ALA A 10 -27.87 44.67 -8.95
CA ALA A 10 -27.17 45.72 -8.20
C ALA A 10 -26.37 45.18 -7.02
N THR A 11 -25.05 45.01 -7.19
CA THR A 11 -24.06 46.07 -6.88
C THR A 11 -23.94 46.36 -5.39
N ILE A 12 -22.78 45.99 -4.81
CA ILE A 12 -22.00 46.94 -3.99
C ILE A 12 -20.55 46.47 -3.94
N PHE A 13 -19.70 47.28 -4.53
CA PHE A 13 -18.25 47.31 -4.36
C PHE A 13 -17.95 47.86 -2.95
N ALA A 14 -17.24 47.18 -2.14
CA ALA A 14 -16.59 47.73 -0.97
C ALA A 14 -15.13 47.34 -0.95
N ILE A 15 -14.32 48.26 -1.42
CA ILE A 15 -12.87 48.26 -1.29
C ILE A 15 -12.55 48.50 0.19
N PHE A 16 -12.00 47.47 0.88
CA PHE A 16 -11.35 47.70 2.15
C PHE A 16 -9.84 47.49 1.96
N LEU A 17 -9.17 48.62 1.82
CA LEU A 17 -7.73 48.75 1.95
C LEU A 17 -7.41 48.69 3.45
N ALA A 18 -6.98 47.56 3.93
CA ALA A 18 -6.42 47.41 5.26
C ALA A 18 -4.95 47.07 5.16
N SER A 19 -4.15 48.08 5.45
CA SER A 19 -2.70 47.97 5.65
C SER A 19 -2.42 46.95 6.75
N PHE A 20 -1.88 45.82 6.42
CA PHE A 20 -1.37 44.87 7.40
C PHE A 20 0.14 45.05 7.58
N PHE A 21 0.48 45.61 8.72
CA PHE A 21 1.82 45.63 9.29
C PHE A 21 2.36 44.21 9.36
N VAL A 22 3.39 43.94 8.58
CA VAL A 22 4.17 42.71 8.69
C VAL A 22 5.07 42.81 9.90
N THR A 23 4.63 42.35 11.03
CA THR A 23 5.54 41.99 12.11
C THR A 23 6.17 40.66 11.80
N ALA A 24 7.41 40.70 11.38
CA ALA A 24 8.26 39.49 11.24
C ALA A 24 8.50 38.90 12.64
N THR A 25 7.62 37.99 13.07
CA THR A 25 7.94 37.09 14.16
C THR A 25 8.83 36.00 13.60
N PHE A 26 10.10 36.06 13.96
CA PHE A 26 11.02 34.95 13.77
C PHE A 26 10.48 33.75 14.55
N PHE A 27 9.76 32.87 13.87
CA PHE A 27 9.45 31.55 14.36
C PHE A 27 10.74 30.76 14.28
N SER A 28 11.42 30.63 15.41
CA SER A 28 12.45 29.59 15.58
C SER A 28 11.75 28.26 15.34
N ALA A 29 11.90 27.75 14.13
CA ALA A 29 11.55 26.37 13.82
C ALA A 29 12.49 25.50 14.65
N SER A 30 12.02 25.05 15.81
CA SER A 30 12.59 23.87 16.45
C SER A 30 12.60 22.77 15.39
N ALA A 31 13.81 22.43 14.95
CA ALA A 31 14.02 21.21 14.20
C ALA A 31 13.55 20.06 15.08
N GLN A 32 12.26 19.70 14.92
CA GLN A 32 11.82 18.39 15.34
C GLN A 32 12.62 17.42 14.49
N ASP A 33 13.59 16.80 15.12
CA ASP A 33 14.18 15.56 14.64
C ASP A 33 13.03 14.61 14.29
N LYS A 34 12.56 14.70 13.04
CA LYS A 34 11.83 13.60 12.44
C LYS A 34 12.86 12.48 12.36
N LYS A 35 12.90 11.67 13.45
CA LYS A 35 13.55 10.37 13.43
C LYS A 35 13.14 9.74 12.11
N ALA A 36 14.08 9.72 11.17
CA ALA A 36 13.87 9.03 9.90
C ALA A 36 13.33 7.66 10.25
N PRO A 37 12.30 7.14 9.54
CA PRO A 37 11.83 5.81 9.78
C PRO A 37 13.08 4.92 9.80
N GLN A 38 13.32 4.28 10.95
CA GLN A 38 14.39 3.30 11.05
C GLN A 38 14.14 2.35 9.88
N THR A 39 15.01 2.38 8.91
CA THR A 39 15.06 1.34 7.88
C THR A 39 15.19 0.05 8.66
N ALA A 40 14.09 -0.67 8.81
CA ALA A 40 14.11 -2.04 9.25
C ALA A 40 15.21 -2.69 8.43
N GLY A 41 16.20 -3.29 9.09
CA GLY A 41 17.39 -3.78 8.43
C GLY A 41 17.00 -4.56 7.19
N VAL A 42 17.70 -4.33 6.09
CA VAL A 42 17.39 -5.02 4.82
C VAL A 42 17.44 -6.51 5.09
N ASP A 43 16.31 -7.19 4.87
CA ASP A 43 16.23 -8.64 4.99
C ASP A 43 16.98 -9.26 3.79
N ASN A 44 18.19 -9.72 4.03
CA ASN A 44 19.08 -10.29 3.01
C ASN A 44 18.89 -11.82 2.84
N THR A 45 17.85 -12.39 3.45
CA THR A 45 17.52 -13.80 3.23
C THR A 45 16.96 -14.02 1.83
N LYS A 46 16.94 -15.26 1.36
CA LYS A 46 16.45 -15.61 0.01
C LYS A 46 15.02 -15.09 -0.22
N MET A 47 14.18 -15.18 0.81
CA MET A 47 12.78 -14.77 0.73
C MET A 47 12.52 -13.33 1.21
N GLY A 48 13.58 -12.56 1.50
CA GLY A 48 13.48 -11.21 2.06
C GLY A 48 12.69 -10.23 1.19
N ALA A 49 12.90 -10.27 -0.12
CA ALA A 49 12.19 -9.42 -1.07
C ALA A 49 10.67 -9.69 -1.07
N TYR A 50 10.26 -10.94 -1.07
CA TYR A 50 8.85 -11.36 -1.02
C TYR A 50 8.20 -10.94 0.28
N ARG A 51 8.89 -11.13 1.42
CA ARG A 51 8.41 -10.66 2.72
C ARG A 51 8.20 -9.16 2.76
N ALA A 52 9.13 -8.39 2.23
CA ALA A 52 9.04 -6.94 2.22
C ALA A 52 7.81 -6.44 1.42
N ILE A 53 7.58 -7.01 0.24
CA ILE A 53 6.41 -6.65 -0.58
C ILE A 53 5.11 -7.05 0.13
N ALA A 54 5.05 -8.27 0.67
CA ALA A 54 3.87 -8.76 1.38
C ALA A 54 3.53 -7.91 2.62
N GLN A 55 4.54 -7.54 3.42
CA GLN A 55 4.38 -6.67 4.57
C GLN A 55 3.84 -5.30 4.17
N HIS A 56 4.35 -4.73 3.08
CA HIS A 56 3.89 -3.45 2.58
C HIS A 56 2.44 -3.54 2.07
N ALA A 57 2.10 -4.57 1.29
CA ALA A 57 0.73 -4.81 0.84
C ALA A 57 -0.26 -4.92 2.01
N TYR A 58 0.11 -5.68 3.03
CA TYR A 58 -0.71 -5.84 4.22
C TYR A 58 -0.85 -4.54 5.02
N LEU A 59 0.21 -3.74 5.12
CA LEU A 59 0.18 -2.43 5.79
C LEU A 59 -0.76 -1.45 5.07
N GLU A 60 -0.72 -1.37 3.74
CA GLU A 60 -1.62 -0.50 2.97
C GLU A 60 -3.07 -0.97 3.09
N PHE A 61 -3.31 -2.28 3.08
CA PHE A 61 -4.62 -2.85 3.37
C PHE A 61 -5.15 -2.43 4.75
N GLN A 62 -4.31 -2.49 5.81
CA GLN A 62 -4.69 -2.07 7.16
C GLN A 62 -5.02 -0.58 7.26
N LYS A 63 -4.37 0.27 6.46
CA LYS A 63 -4.67 1.71 6.35
C LYS A 63 -5.97 1.99 5.58
N GLY A 64 -6.54 0.99 4.93
CA GLY A 64 -7.70 1.15 4.05
C GLY A 64 -7.34 1.63 2.63
N ASP A 65 -6.05 1.75 2.30
CA ASP A 65 -5.61 2.04 0.93
C ASP A 65 -5.63 0.75 0.09
N THR A 66 -6.84 0.42 -0.34
CA THR A 66 -7.10 -0.80 -1.10
C THR A 66 -6.44 -0.78 -2.48
N ALA A 67 -6.29 0.40 -3.08
CA ALA A 67 -5.65 0.53 -4.38
C ALA A 67 -4.14 0.26 -4.29
N ALA A 68 -3.46 0.83 -3.30
CA ALA A 68 -2.05 0.56 -3.05
C ALA A 68 -1.81 -0.91 -2.66
N ALA A 69 -2.68 -1.47 -1.80
CA ALA A 69 -2.62 -2.88 -1.43
C ALA A 69 -2.74 -3.81 -2.64
N ALA A 70 -3.68 -3.55 -3.56
CA ALA A 70 -3.85 -4.31 -4.80
C ALA A 70 -2.62 -4.22 -5.72
N GLN A 71 -2.06 -3.03 -5.91
CA GLN A 71 -0.86 -2.85 -6.72
C GLN A 71 0.34 -3.62 -6.17
N LEU A 72 0.50 -3.65 -4.86
CA LEU A 72 1.56 -4.40 -4.19
C LEU A 72 1.32 -5.92 -4.27
N ALA A 73 0.07 -6.36 -4.16
CA ALA A 73 -0.31 -7.76 -4.37
C ALA A 73 0.04 -8.23 -5.80
N HIS A 74 -0.36 -7.47 -6.83
CA HIS A 74 0.06 -7.74 -8.22
C HIS A 74 1.58 -7.71 -8.42
N SER A 75 2.28 -6.86 -7.66
CA SER A 75 3.74 -6.80 -7.75
C SER A 75 4.38 -8.04 -7.13
N LEU A 76 3.83 -8.53 -6.02
CA LEU A 76 4.29 -9.75 -5.36
C LEU A 76 4.15 -10.97 -6.28
N GLU A 77 2.95 -11.18 -6.85
CA GLU A 77 2.68 -12.24 -7.83
C GLU A 77 3.68 -12.19 -8.99
N ARG A 78 3.82 -11.03 -9.63
CA ARG A 78 4.73 -10.86 -10.77
C ARG A 78 6.20 -11.12 -10.43
N VAL A 79 6.64 -10.76 -9.21
CA VAL A 79 8.03 -11.00 -8.78
C VAL A 79 8.23 -12.49 -8.50
N TRP A 80 7.23 -13.17 -7.95
CA TRP A 80 7.23 -14.62 -7.74
C TRP A 80 7.34 -15.35 -9.08
N ASP A 81 6.46 -15.09 -10.03
CA ASP A 81 6.46 -15.69 -11.37
C ASP A 81 7.80 -15.48 -12.09
N LYS A 82 8.36 -14.26 -12.04
CA LYS A 82 9.68 -13.98 -12.63
C LYS A 82 10.80 -14.73 -11.94
N GLY A 83 10.75 -14.89 -10.63
CA GLY A 83 11.70 -15.68 -9.88
C GLY A 83 11.69 -17.12 -10.37
N GLU A 84 10.51 -17.69 -10.60
CA GLU A 84 10.33 -19.02 -11.17
C GLU A 84 10.98 -19.13 -12.56
N ASP A 85 10.73 -18.18 -13.45
CA ASP A 85 11.25 -18.19 -14.83
C ASP A 85 12.77 -18.01 -14.91
N TYR A 86 13.35 -17.20 -14.03
CA TYR A 86 14.77 -16.82 -14.08
C TYR A 86 15.66 -17.54 -13.07
N GLY A 87 15.14 -18.54 -12.38
CA GLY A 87 15.95 -19.44 -11.56
C GLY A 87 16.07 -19.05 -10.08
N GLY A 88 15.32 -18.04 -9.61
CA GLY A 88 15.26 -17.68 -8.19
C GLY A 88 14.57 -18.78 -7.38
N ASP A 89 13.29 -18.96 -7.64
CA ASP A 89 12.48 -19.98 -6.95
C ASP A 89 12.52 -21.35 -7.62
N THR A 90 13.05 -21.42 -8.85
CA THR A 90 13.24 -22.68 -9.56
C THR A 90 14.17 -23.62 -8.80
N ALA A 91 15.14 -23.09 -8.05
CA ALA A 91 15.98 -23.90 -7.18
C ALA A 91 15.15 -24.54 -6.07
N LEU A 92 14.27 -23.79 -5.41
CA LEU A 92 13.37 -24.30 -4.38
C LEU A 92 12.39 -25.33 -4.96
N LYS A 93 11.78 -25.05 -6.12
CA LYS A 93 10.87 -25.97 -6.82
C LYS A 93 11.54 -27.31 -7.14
N LYS A 94 12.82 -27.29 -7.52
CA LYS A 94 13.58 -28.51 -7.82
C LYS A 94 13.99 -29.30 -6.59
N THR A 95 14.34 -28.61 -5.51
CA THR A 95 14.88 -29.25 -4.30
C THR A 95 13.80 -29.59 -3.27
N HIS A 96 12.75 -28.76 -3.19
CA HIS A 96 11.65 -28.86 -2.23
C HIS A 96 10.30 -28.53 -2.89
N PRO A 97 9.82 -29.34 -3.85
CA PRO A 97 8.61 -29.03 -4.62
C PRO A 97 7.39 -28.84 -3.74
N ASP A 98 7.22 -29.66 -2.70
CA ASP A 98 6.07 -29.55 -1.79
C ASP A 98 6.07 -28.21 -1.01
N LEU A 99 7.26 -27.72 -0.62
CA LEU A 99 7.37 -26.42 0.05
C LEU A 99 7.09 -25.28 -0.92
N PHE A 100 7.59 -25.39 -2.17
CA PHE A 100 7.28 -24.42 -3.21
C PHE A 100 5.78 -24.28 -3.42
N GLU A 101 5.06 -25.38 -3.62
CA GLU A 101 3.60 -25.38 -3.78
C GLU A 101 2.86 -24.81 -2.56
N GLN A 102 3.36 -25.07 -1.35
CA GLN A 102 2.78 -24.52 -0.13
C GLN A 102 2.97 -22.99 -0.03
N ILE A 103 4.11 -22.48 -0.47
CA ILE A 103 4.38 -21.04 -0.51
C ILE A 103 3.50 -20.37 -1.56
N ASP A 104 3.47 -20.93 -2.76
CA ASP A 104 2.67 -20.44 -3.89
C ASP A 104 1.19 -20.35 -3.51
N LYS A 105 0.63 -21.45 -3.00
CA LYS A 105 -0.75 -21.46 -2.51
C LYS A 105 -1.00 -20.44 -1.40
N ALA A 106 -0.09 -20.30 -0.44
CA ALA A 106 -0.27 -19.35 0.66
C ALA A 106 -0.16 -17.90 0.16
N MET A 107 0.64 -17.66 -0.87
CA MET A 107 0.70 -16.36 -1.57
C MET A 107 -0.64 -16.06 -2.22
N ASP A 108 -1.19 -16.97 -3.00
CA ASP A 108 -2.49 -16.84 -3.65
C ASP A 108 -3.61 -16.54 -2.65
N ASP A 109 -3.68 -17.29 -1.56
CA ASP A 109 -4.67 -17.10 -0.50
C ASP A 109 -4.58 -15.67 0.11
N PHE A 110 -3.38 -15.06 0.09
CA PHE A 110 -3.16 -13.69 0.57
C PHE A 110 -3.42 -12.63 -0.52
N VAL A 111 -2.89 -12.80 -1.74
CA VAL A 111 -2.92 -11.74 -2.76
C VAL A 111 -4.24 -11.65 -3.50
N LEU A 112 -4.90 -12.77 -3.83
CA LEU A 112 -6.13 -12.78 -4.61
C LEU A 112 -7.26 -11.95 -3.96
N PRO A 113 -7.51 -12.03 -2.64
CA PRO A 113 -8.50 -11.15 -2.02
C PRO A 113 -8.14 -9.66 -2.09
N LEU A 114 -6.84 -9.32 -2.17
CA LEU A 114 -6.39 -7.93 -2.30
C LEU A 114 -6.49 -7.41 -3.74
N MET A 115 -6.45 -8.27 -4.74
CA MET A 115 -6.53 -7.89 -6.16
C MET A 115 -7.95 -7.76 -6.68
N ASP A 116 -8.90 -8.52 -6.14
CA ASP A 116 -10.29 -8.54 -6.61
C ASP A 116 -11.24 -7.73 -5.72
N PHE A 117 -11.12 -6.40 -5.75
CA PHE A 117 -12.03 -5.50 -5.01
C PHE A 117 -13.39 -5.30 -5.65
N LYS A 118 -13.61 -5.78 -6.89
CA LYS A 118 -14.82 -5.43 -7.65
C LYS A 118 -16.09 -6.09 -7.10
N ALA A 119 -15.95 -7.21 -6.43
CA ALA A 119 -17.09 -7.99 -5.97
C ALA A 119 -17.46 -7.74 -4.50
N LYS A 120 -16.48 -7.67 -3.60
CA LYS A 120 -16.69 -7.47 -2.16
C LYS A 120 -15.38 -7.09 -1.48
N ALA A 121 -15.44 -6.14 -0.55
CA ALA A 121 -14.30 -5.85 0.31
C ALA A 121 -13.85 -7.13 1.04
N PRO A 122 -12.54 -7.45 1.03
CA PRO A 122 -12.04 -8.65 1.67
C PRO A 122 -12.21 -8.58 3.19
N ASP A 123 -12.52 -9.72 3.81
CA ASP A 123 -12.61 -9.84 5.26
C ASP A 123 -11.23 -9.61 5.90
N PRO A 124 -11.06 -8.59 6.77
CA PRO A 124 -9.78 -8.27 7.39
C PRO A 124 -9.18 -9.43 8.21
N ALA A 125 -10.02 -10.22 8.87
CA ALA A 125 -9.56 -11.37 9.65
C ALA A 125 -8.99 -12.45 8.73
N ARG A 126 -9.63 -12.70 7.60
CA ARG A 126 -9.18 -13.66 6.59
C ARG A 126 -7.87 -13.21 5.95
N VAL A 127 -7.76 -11.93 5.55
CA VAL A 127 -6.53 -11.38 4.98
C VAL A 127 -5.37 -11.48 5.97
N LYS A 128 -5.60 -11.16 7.24
CA LYS A 128 -4.58 -11.31 8.29
C LYS A 128 -4.13 -12.76 8.46
N ALA A 129 -5.05 -13.70 8.47
CA ALA A 129 -4.72 -15.12 8.61
C ALA A 129 -3.89 -15.61 7.42
N ALA A 130 -4.27 -15.25 6.19
CA ALA A 130 -3.55 -15.59 4.97
C ALA A 130 -2.15 -14.95 4.92
N PHE A 131 -2.04 -13.67 5.28
CA PHE A 131 -0.75 -12.99 5.41
C PHE A 131 0.19 -13.74 6.38
N ASN A 132 -0.29 -14.08 7.57
CA ASN A 132 0.52 -14.79 8.56
C ASN A 132 0.95 -16.17 8.04
N ALA A 133 0.05 -16.90 7.39
CA ALA A 133 0.35 -18.22 6.82
C ALA A 133 1.45 -18.10 5.75
N TYR A 134 1.35 -17.12 4.84
CA TYR A 134 2.36 -16.86 3.84
C TYR A 134 3.73 -16.53 4.47
N MET A 135 3.77 -15.62 5.44
CA MET A 135 4.99 -15.23 6.13
C MET A 135 5.67 -16.43 6.83
N GLU A 136 4.91 -17.34 7.43
CA GLU A 136 5.46 -18.55 8.06
C GLU A 136 6.00 -19.52 7.01
N ARG A 137 5.36 -19.66 5.85
CA ARG A 137 5.89 -20.52 4.77
C ARG A 137 7.20 -19.97 4.20
N LEU A 138 7.31 -18.66 4.00
CA LEU A 138 8.55 -18.04 3.52
C LEU A 138 9.73 -18.28 4.46
N LYS A 139 9.51 -18.35 5.78
CA LYS A 139 10.57 -18.65 6.75
C LYS A 139 11.18 -20.07 6.57
N LEU A 140 10.40 -21.01 6.05
CA LEU A 140 10.86 -22.38 5.86
C LEU A 140 11.78 -22.52 4.63
N ALA A 141 11.83 -21.51 3.77
CA ALA A 141 12.61 -21.51 2.53
C ALA A 141 13.92 -20.69 2.62
N ASP A 142 14.21 -20.08 3.77
CA ASP A 142 15.43 -19.29 4.02
C ASP A 142 16.72 -20.11 4.19
#